data_ab41b507d8a59e2a78af79b62f8f4286
#
_entry.id   ab41b507d8a59e2a78af79b62f8f4286
#
_cell.length_a   1.000
_cell.length_b   1.000
_cell.length_c   1.000
_cell.angle_alpha   90.00
_cell.angle_beta   90.00
_cell.angle_gamma   90.00
#
_symmetry.space_group_name_H-M   'P 1'
#
loop_
_entity.id
_entity.type
_entity.pdbx_description
1 polymer ?
#
loop_
_entity_poly.entity_id
_entity_poly.type
_entity_poly.pdbx_seq_one_letter_code
_entity_poly.pdbx_strand_id
1 'polypeptide(L)'
;MIIRRSLVSASIGLVLSALTGAAMASSSPDGDEDICVVDDTERELCLAAPAERIVALSPSVTEMLFAAGAGERVVGVVSFSDYPEAARSLPQVGSYDRLDLESLLALDPDLVVAWAGGNPGQQVERLDELGLPVFRSDAANFEQIATTLERFGRLAGSADTGDTAARELRESVAALGERYVDAAPVEVFYQVWEQPLMTVNGEHWISRALSLCGGVNLFADEAPLVPRLSREAVLAADPEVIITGGMGKADSTWLDAWRQWPQMTAVVRDNLYFINPDLVQRATPRLVEGTRTLCEHLDAARERR
;
A
#
# COMPACT_ATOMS: atom_id res chain seq x y z
N MET A 1 24.51 -101.99 14.00
CA MET A 1 25.53 -102.50 14.96
C MET A 1 26.19 -101.29 15.67
N ILE A 2 26.08 -101.25 16.97
CA ILE A 2 26.87 -100.50 17.93
C ILE A 2 26.58 -98.99 18.06
N ILE A 3 25.79 -98.58 19.05
CA ILE A 3 25.99 -98.32 20.47
C ILE A 3 26.54 -96.92 20.81
N ARG A 4 25.67 -96.16 21.57
CA ARG A 4 25.92 -95.29 22.76
C ARG A 4 26.73 -94.05 22.57
N ARG A 5 26.50 -92.93 23.22
CA ARG A 5 26.02 -92.64 24.60
C ARG A 5 25.64 -91.16 24.72
N SER A 6 24.65 -90.96 25.61
CA SER A 6 24.28 -89.62 26.17
C SER A 6 25.41 -88.94 26.89
N LEU A 7 25.47 -87.60 26.85
CA LEU A 7 25.98 -86.79 27.92
C LEU A 7 25.16 -85.48 27.98
N VAL A 8 24.55 -85.33 29.12
CA VAL A 8 23.83 -84.11 29.54
C VAL A 8 24.88 -83.10 30.01
N SER A 9 24.84 -81.89 29.50
CA SER A 9 25.56 -80.77 30.10
C SER A 9 24.64 -79.60 30.26
N ALA A 10 24.38 -79.27 31.47
CA ALA A 10 23.67 -78.06 31.90
C ALA A 10 24.60 -76.83 31.67
N SER A 11 24.11 -75.87 30.94
CA SER A 11 24.78 -74.58 30.85
C SER A 11 23.82 -73.47 31.32
N ILE A 12 24.25 -72.80 32.35
CA ILE A 12 23.69 -71.67 33.01
C ILE A 12 23.57 -70.50 32.01
N GLY A 13 22.33 -70.08 31.76
CA GLY A 13 22.08 -68.92 30.91
C GLY A 13 22.30 -67.61 31.67
N LEU A 14 23.26 -66.84 31.23
CA LEU A 14 23.49 -65.46 31.67
C LEU A 14 22.52 -64.52 30.91
N VAL A 15 21.51 -64.01 31.63
CA VAL A 15 20.61 -63.01 31.08
C VAL A 15 21.26 -61.66 31.11
N LEU A 16 21.71 -61.18 29.95
CA LEU A 16 22.24 -59.84 29.79
C LEU A 16 21.05 -58.91 29.46
N SER A 17 20.57 -58.18 30.46
CA SER A 17 19.55 -57.13 30.29
C SER A 17 20.21 -55.93 29.57
N ALA A 18 19.92 -55.77 28.27
CA ALA A 18 20.26 -54.58 27.52
C ALA A 18 19.26 -53.48 27.91
N LEU A 19 19.69 -52.49 28.70
CA LEU A 19 18.99 -51.22 28.87
C LEU A 19 19.14 -50.44 27.55
N THR A 20 18.12 -50.46 26.73
CA THR A 20 17.92 -49.53 25.65
C THR A 20 17.53 -48.19 26.26
N GLY A 21 18.47 -47.27 26.43
CA GLY A 21 18.23 -45.86 26.72
C GLY A 21 17.54 -45.25 25.50
N ALA A 22 16.23 -45.00 25.63
CA ALA A 22 15.54 -44.12 24.71
C ALA A 22 16.06 -42.69 24.94
N ALA A 23 16.92 -42.22 24.05
CA ALA A 23 17.20 -40.80 23.93
C ALA A 23 15.90 -40.13 23.54
N MET A 24 15.22 -39.49 24.49
CA MET A 24 14.19 -38.50 24.17
C MET A 24 14.89 -37.34 23.50
N ALA A 25 14.75 -37.26 22.19
CA ALA A 25 15.02 -36.04 21.46
C ALA A 25 14.00 -35.02 21.99
N SER A 26 14.47 -34.08 22.79
CA SER A 26 13.75 -32.86 23.10
C SER A 26 13.60 -32.12 21.79
N SER A 27 12.47 -32.28 21.12
CA SER A 27 12.02 -31.33 20.12
C SER A 27 11.73 -30.06 20.91
N SER A 28 12.56 -29.04 20.73
CA SER A 28 12.25 -27.67 21.09
C SER A 28 11.00 -27.27 20.29
N PRO A 29 9.90 -26.86 20.91
CA PRO A 29 8.71 -26.44 20.21
C PRO A 29 8.71 -24.93 19.96
N ASP A 30 9.79 -24.35 19.50
CA ASP A 30 9.88 -22.96 19.03
C ASP A 30 10.91 -22.89 17.91
N GLY A 31 10.58 -23.50 16.78
CA GLY A 31 11.11 -23.05 15.51
C GLY A 31 10.32 -21.82 15.16
N ASP A 32 10.86 -20.63 15.38
CA ASP A 32 10.34 -19.40 14.77
C ASP A 32 10.25 -19.67 13.27
N GLU A 33 9.04 -19.86 12.75
CA GLU A 33 8.84 -19.95 11.31
C GLU A 33 9.12 -18.56 10.74
N ASP A 34 9.94 -18.48 9.69
CA ASP A 34 10.22 -17.24 8.98
C ASP A 34 8.91 -16.52 8.61
N ILE A 35 8.88 -15.22 8.79
CA ILE A 35 7.76 -14.36 8.41
C ILE A 35 7.87 -14.08 6.91
N CYS A 36 7.14 -14.83 6.10
CA CYS A 36 7.17 -14.69 4.65
C CYS A 36 5.92 -13.99 4.13
N VAL A 37 6.10 -13.02 3.24
CA VAL A 37 5.04 -12.31 2.51
C VAL A 37 5.45 -12.16 1.04
N VAL A 38 4.45 -12.02 0.16
CA VAL A 38 4.69 -11.65 -1.25
C VAL A 38 4.45 -10.15 -1.39
N ASP A 39 5.41 -9.41 -1.96
CA ASP A 39 5.28 -7.97 -2.21
C ASP A 39 4.41 -7.63 -3.43
N ASP A 40 4.18 -6.35 -3.73
CA ASP A 40 3.31 -5.94 -4.84
C ASP A 40 3.96 -6.16 -6.22
N THR A 41 5.23 -6.59 -6.27
CA THR A 41 5.95 -7.00 -7.50
C THR A 41 6.09 -8.52 -7.63
N GLU A 42 5.29 -9.28 -6.86
CA GLU A 42 5.26 -10.75 -6.83
C GLU A 42 6.56 -11.41 -6.32
N ARG A 43 7.37 -10.67 -5.55
CA ARG A 43 8.58 -11.20 -4.91
C ARG A 43 8.28 -11.65 -3.50
N GLU A 44 8.74 -12.83 -3.15
CA GLU A 44 8.70 -13.32 -1.78
C GLU A 44 9.79 -12.63 -0.93
N LEU A 45 9.38 -12.14 0.22
CA LEU A 45 10.25 -11.59 1.25
C LEU A 45 10.03 -12.34 2.55
N CYS A 46 11.11 -12.89 3.10
CA CYS A 46 11.09 -13.60 4.38
C CYS A 46 12.03 -12.92 5.39
N LEU A 47 11.54 -12.74 6.61
CA LEU A 47 12.30 -12.25 7.76
C LEU A 47 12.32 -13.34 8.83
N ALA A 48 13.47 -13.55 9.46
CA ALA A 48 13.62 -14.51 10.55
C ALA A 48 12.93 -14.06 11.86
N ALA A 49 12.64 -12.76 12.00
CA ALA A 49 11.92 -12.16 13.12
C ALA A 49 11.20 -10.89 12.63
N PRO A 50 10.21 -10.35 13.38
CA PRO A 50 9.60 -9.08 13.06
C PRO A 50 10.62 -7.96 12.94
N ALA A 51 10.49 -7.13 11.90
CA ALA A 51 11.36 -5.98 11.69
C ALA A 51 11.26 -4.98 12.85
N GLU A 52 12.39 -4.53 13.35
CA GLU A 52 12.48 -3.54 14.43
C GLU A 52 12.95 -2.16 13.94
N ARG A 53 13.58 -2.12 12.74
CA ARG A 53 14.18 -0.91 12.18
C ARG A 53 13.79 -0.74 10.72
N ILE A 54 12.66 -0.08 10.49
CA ILE A 54 12.06 0.05 9.17
C ILE A 54 12.37 1.42 8.56
N VAL A 55 12.80 1.45 7.30
CA VAL A 55 12.93 2.69 6.53
C VAL A 55 11.85 2.74 5.46
N ALA A 56 11.08 3.83 5.44
CA ALA A 56 9.98 4.08 4.49
C ALA A 56 10.41 5.03 3.38
N LEU A 57 10.34 4.58 2.12
CA LEU A 57 10.85 5.34 0.98
C LEU A 57 9.78 6.13 0.20
N SER A 58 8.57 6.27 0.76
CA SER A 58 7.57 7.22 0.27
C SER A 58 6.64 7.71 1.39
N PRO A 59 5.97 8.87 1.22
CA PRO A 59 4.98 9.34 2.19
C PRO A 59 3.81 8.38 2.38
N SER A 60 3.33 7.75 1.30
CA SER A 60 2.26 6.74 1.39
C SER A 60 2.68 5.50 2.16
N VAL A 61 3.88 4.99 1.94
CA VAL A 61 4.46 3.87 2.70
C VAL A 61 4.57 4.22 4.19
N THR A 62 5.02 5.44 4.51
CA THR A 62 5.07 5.92 5.89
C THR A 62 3.69 5.84 6.55
N GLU A 63 2.65 6.40 5.92
CA GLU A 63 1.28 6.34 6.43
C GLU A 63 0.77 4.91 6.61
N MET A 64 1.05 4.04 5.64
CA MET A 64 0.66 2.63 5.68
C MET A 64 1.31 1.86 6.84
N LEU A 65 2.61 2.07 7.08
CA LEU A 65 3.33 1.45 8.20
C LEU A 65 2.76 1.90 9.55
N PHE A 66 2.49 3.20 9.71
CA PHE A 66 1.84 3.70 10.92
C PHE A 66 0.44 3.12 11.12
N ALA A 67 -0.37 3.05 10.05
CA ALA A 67 -1.70 2.47 10.09
C ALA A 67 -1.69 0.95 10.42
N ALA A 68 -0.66 0.23 9.98
CA ALA A 68 -0.44 -1.18 10.30
C ALA A 68 0.14 -1.43 11.70
N GLY A 69 0.34 -0.37 12.52
CA GLY A 69 0.89 -0.49 13.87
C GLY A 69 2.42 -0.60 13.94
N ALA A 70 3.12 -0.36 12.83
CA ALA A 70 4.59 -0.42 12.76
C ALA A 70 5.28 0.93 13.07
N GLY A 71 4.53 1.98 13.44
CA GLY A 71 5.04 3.35 13.53
C GLY A 71 6.24 3.52 14.44
N GLU A 72 6.28 2.84 15.60
CA GLU A 72 7.41 2.91 16.54
C GLU A 72 8.70 2.25 16.01
N ARG A 73 8.58 1.44 14.97
CA ARG A 73 9.69 0.74 14.32
C ARG A 73 10.23 1.49 13.11
N VAL A 74 9.53 2.55 12.65
CA VAL A 74 10.01 3.39 11.56
C VAL A 74 11.13 4.29 12.07
N VAL A 75 12.35 4.06 11.57
CA VAL A 75 13.56 4.78 11.98
C VAL A 75 14.01 5.83 10.97
N GLY A 76 13.47 5.79 9.73
CA GLY A 76 13.81 6.74 8.67
C GLY A 76 12.69 6.86 7.64
N VAL A 77 12.54 8.06 7.09
CA VAL A 77 11.51 8.39 6.10
C VAL A 77 12.10 9.28 5.01
N VAL A 78 11.38 9.47 3.91
CA VAL A 78 11.72 10.47 2.89
C VAL A 78 10.98 11.79 3.12
N SER A 79 11.39 12.83 2.40
CA SER A 79 10.73 14.13 2.40
C SER A 79 9.22 14.01 2.17
N PHE A 80 8.42 14.92 2.77
CA PHE A 80 6.95 14.93 2.73
C PHE A 80 6.27 13.76 3.45
N SER A 81 6.98 12.96 4.23
CA SER A 81 6.40 11.99 5.17
C SER A 81 5.91 12.73 6.42
N ASP A 82 4.78 13.40 6.31
CA ASP A 82 4.25 14.36 7.28
C ASP A 82 3.01 13.87 8.03
N TYR A 83 2.57 12.66 7.76
CA TYR A 83 1.44 12.02 8.43
C TYR A 83 1.79 10.57 8.84
N PRO A 84 1.39 10.16 10.07
CA PRO A 84 0.83 11.00 11.13
C PRO A 84 1.85 12.02 11.66
N GLU A 85 1.43 12.91 12.57
CA GLU A 85 2.31 13.95 13.14
C GLU A 85 3.66 13.39 13.66
N ALA A 86 3.64 12.17 14.23
CA ALA A 86 4.84 11.50 14.73
C ALA A 86 5.91 11.27 13.64
N ALA A 87 5.51 11.09 12.39
CA ALA A 87 6.43 10.86 11.27
C ALA A 87 7.32 12.08 10.98
N ARG A 88 6.88 13.30 11.30
CA ARG A 88 7.61 14.54 11.03
C ARG A 88 8.93 14.66 11.80
N SER A 89 9.06 13.95 12.90
CA SER A 89 10.27 13.98 13.73
C SER A 89 11.32 12.96 13.34
N LEU A 90 10.99 12.06 12.38
CA LEU A 90 11.89 10.99 11.96
C LEU A 90 13.02 11.51 11.05
N PRO A 91 14.21 10.88 11.10
CA PRO A 91 15.32 11.16 10.20
C PRO A 91 14.91 11.03 8.73
N GLN A 92 15.32 12.00 7.90
CA GLN A 92 15.06 11.95 6.47
C GLN A 92 16.23 11.33 5.70
N VAL A 93 15.93 10.37 4.83
CA VAL A 93 16.90 9.64 3.98
C VAL A 93 16.76 10.05 2.49
N GLY A 94 16.52 11.32 2.24
CA GLY A 94 16.37 11.90 0.91
C GLY A 94 14.91 12.17 0.53
N SER A 95 14.61 12.10 -0.77
CA SER A 95 13.25 12.21 -1.33
C SER A 95 12.87 10.90 -2.05
N TYR A 96 11.57 10.71 -2.37
CA TYR A 96 11.12 9.48 -3.04
C TYR A 96 11.76 9.26 -4.42
N ASP A 97 12.17 10.33 -5.11
CA ASP A 97 12.83 10.32 -6.43
C ASP A 97 14.37 10.39 -6.34
N ARG A 98 14.93 10.61 -5.15
CA ARG A 98 16.36 10.66 -4.90
C ARG A 98 16.69 10.24 -3.48
N LEU A 99 17.08 8.97 -3.31
CA LEU A 99 17.43 8.41 -2.02
C LEU A 99 18.86 8.79 -1.60
N ASP A 100 19.04 9.09 -0.32
CA ASP A 100 20.35 9.20 0.32
C ASP A 100 20.71 7.84 0.95
N LEU A 101 21.40 7.01 0.17
CA LEU A 101 21.74 5.65 0.59
C LEU A 101 22.72 5.63 1.79
N GLU A 102 23.58 6.65 1.94
CA GLU A 102 24.50 6.73 3.07
C GLU A 102 23.72 6.99 4.36
N SER A 103 22.84 7.98 4.37
CA SER A 103 21.96 8.26 5.50
C SER A 103 21.04 7.08 5.83
N LEU A 104 20.53 6.37 4.81
CA LEU A 104 19.69 5.18 4.98
C LEU A 104 20.47 4.06 5.69
N LEU A 105 21.67 3.72 5.19
CA LEU A 105 22.51 2.66 5.75
C LEU A 105 22.99 2.98 7.17
N ALA A 106 23.22 4.27 7.47
CA ALA A 106 23.61 4.70 8.82
C ALA A 106 22.51 4.46 9.87
N LEU A 107 21.27 4.26 9.45
CA LEU A 107 20.15 3.89 10.33
C LEU A 107 20.10 2.38 10.65
N ASP A 108 20.97 1.56 10.04
CA ASP A 108 21.05 0.10 10.22
C ASP A 108 19.65 -0.57 10.15
N PRO A 109 18.91 -0.43 9.02
CA PRO A 109 17.58 -0.99 8.91
C PRO A 109 17.61 -2.50 8.69
N ASP A 110 16.64 -3.21 9.27
CA ASP A 110 16.37 -4.62 9.03
C ASP A 110 15.25 -4.86 8.00
N LEU A 111 14.52 -3.78 7.63
CA LEU A 111 13.55 -3.77 6.54
C LEU A 111 13.53 -2.40 5.86
N VAL A 112 13.55 -2.40 4.54
CA VAL A 112 13.27 -1.21 3.73
C VAL A 112 11.96 -1.42 2.98
N VAL A 113 11.06 -0.43 3.03
CA VAL A 113 9.84 -0.46 2.26
C VAL A 113 9.91 0.60 1.16
N ALA A 114 10.02 0.15 -0.08
CA ALA A 114 10.13 0.98 -1.27
C ALA A 114 8.77 1.12 -1.97
N TRP A 115 8.58 2.22 -2.69
CA TRP A 115 7.47 2.43 -3.61
C TRP A 115 7.90 2.08 -5.03
N ALA A 116 7.39 0.94 -5.56
CA ALA A 116 7.80 0.40 -6.85
C ALA A 116 7.49 1.34 -8.03
N GLY A 117 6.36 2.06 -7.97
CA GLY A 117 5.94 3.01 -9.00
C GLY A 117 6.68 4.36 -9.02
N GLY A 118 7.52 4.67 -8.01
CA GLY A 118 8.09 6.01 -7.88
C GLY A 118 9.54 6.12 -7.43
N ASN A 119 10.06 5.15 -6.67
CA ASN A 119 11.47 5.19 -6.30
C ASN A 119 12.38 4.82 -7.48
N PRO A 120 13.61 5.38 -7.55
CA PRO A 120 14.56 5.03 -8.62
C PRO A 120 14.96 3.55 -8.55
N GLY A 121 14.59 2.75 -9.56
CA GLY A 121 14.80 1.30 -9.58
C GLY A 121 16.24 0.90 -9.29
N GLN A 122 17.23 1.58 -9.89
CA GLN A 122 18.65 1.31 -9.64
C GLN A 122 19.07 1.53 -8.19
N GLN A 123 18.49 2.52 -7.48
CA GLN A 123 18.78 2.74 -6.07
C GLN A 123 18.13 1.67 -5.19
N VAL A 124 16.92 1.21 -5.54
CA VAL A 124 16.23 0.12 -4.85
C VAL A 124 16.95 -1.21 -5.08
N GLU A 125 17.38 -1.52 -6.31
CA GLU A 125 18.21 -2.70 -6.62
C GLU A 125 19.53 -2.69 -5.85
N ARG A 126 20.12 -1.50 -5.66
CA ARG A 126 21.35 -1.36 -4.88
C ARG A 126 21.16 -1.75 -3.41
N LEU A 127 19.98 -1.53 -2.83
CA LEU A 127 19.68 -1.99 -1.46
C LEU A 127 19.61 -3.53 -1.38
N ASP A 128 19.02 -4.19 -2.39
CA ASP A 128 19.05 -5.67 -2.49
C ASP A 128 20.48 -6.21 -2.59
N GLU A 129 21.33 -5.59 -3.42
CA GLU A 129 22.74 -5.99 -3.58
C GLU A 129 23.54 -5.86 -2.29
N LEU A 130 23.15 -4.93 -1.42
CA LEU A 130 23.75 -4.74 -0.10
C LEU A 130 23.19 -5.74 0.94
N GLY A 131 22.25 -6.60 0.54
CA GLY A 131 21.68 -7.64 1.38
C GLY A 131 20.58 -7.16 2.31
N LEU A 132 20.03 -5.96 2.10
CA LEU A 132 18.89 -5.47 2.88
C LEU A 132 17.60 -6.13 2.40
N PRO A 133 16.71 -6.57 3.31
CA PRO A 133 15.34 -6.95 2.96
C PRO A 133 14.57 -5.76 2.43
N VAL A 134 14.05 -5.86 1.19
CA VAL A 134 13.29 -4.77 0.56
C VAL A 134 11.92 -5.26 0.15
N PHE A 135 10.87 -4.70 0.77
CA PHE A 135 9.48 -4.85 0.33
C PHE A 135 9.14 -3.76 -0.70
N ARG A 136 8.62 -4.14 -1.86
CA ARG A 136 8.19 -3.22 -2.91
C ARG A 136 6.69 -3.07 -2.88
N SER A 137 6.22 -1.89 -2.47
CA SER A 137 4.81 -1.55 -2.37
C SER A 137 4.34 -0.77 -3.59
N ASP A 138 3.21 -1.17 -4.17
CA ASP A 138 2.58 -0.48 -5.31
C ASP A 138 1.06 -0.71 -5.33
N ALA A 139 0.40 -0.46 -4.20
CA ALA A 139 -1.03 -0.64 -4.08
C ALA A 139 -1.80 0.27 -5.07
N ALA A 140 -2.54 -0.31 -6.00
CA ALA A 140 -3.27 0.37 -7.07
C ALA A 140 -4.80 0.43 -6.83
N ASN A 141 -5.31 -0.17 -5.76
CA ASN A 141 -6.73 -0.19 -5.42
C ASN A 141 -6.94 -0.42 -3.91
N PHE A 142 -8.18 -0.26 -3.45
CA PHE A 142 -8.54 -0.40 -2.03
C PHE A 142 -8.20 -1.79 -1.45
N GLU A 143 -8.40 -2.86 -2.21
CA GLU A 143 -8.09 -4.21 -1.72
C GLU A 143 -6.57 -4.40 -1.57
N GLN A 144 -5.78 -3.88 -2.50
CA GLN A 144 -4.32 -3.92 -2.37
C GLN A 144 -3.82 -3.05 -1.21
N ILE A 145 -4.45 -1.91 -0.92
CA ILE A 145 -4.16 -1.14 0.30
C ILE A 145 -4.43 -1.99 1.53
N ALA A 146 -5.59 -2.67 1.60
CA ALA A 146 -5.93 -3.53 2.72
C ALA A 146 -4.94 -4.69 2.91
N THR A 147 -4.63 -5.42 1.83
CA THR A 147 -3.67 -6.54 1.90
C THR A 147 -2.25 -6.08 2.24
N THR A 148 -1.86 -4.85 1.86
CA THR A 148 -0.57 -4.27 2.23
C THR A 148 -0.51 -3.93 3.71
N LEU A 149 -1.61 -3.45 4.32
CA LEU A 149 -1.70 -3.25 5.78
C LEU A 149 -1.49 -4.57 6.54
N GLU A 150 -2.14 -5.65 6.10
CA GLU A 150 -1.97 -6.99 6.68
C GLU A 150 -0.51 -7.47 6.58
N ARG A 151 0.12 -7.30 5.41
CA ARG A 151 1.53 -7.68 5.19
C ARG A 151 2.49 -6.86 6.05
N PHE A 152 2.29 -5.54 6.14
CA PHE A 152 3.11 -4.68 7.00
C PHE A 152 2.93 -5.04 8.48
N GLY A 153 1.71 -5.32 8.91
CA GLY A 153 1.43 -5.80 10.27
C GLY A 153 2.20 -7.09 10.59
N ARG A 154 2.21 -8.07 9.67
CA ARG A 154 2.98 -9.32 9.84
C ARG A 154 4.47 -9.07 9.90
N LEU A 155 5.03 -8.34 8.93
CA LEU A 155 6.46 -8.03 8.87
C LEU A 155 6.95 -7.26 10.11
N ALA A 156 6.09 -6.42 10.69
CA ALA A 156 6.42 -5.63 11.86
C ALA A 156 5.97 -6.27 13.18
N GLY A 157 5.38 -7.48 13.21
CA GLY A 157 4.88 -8.12 14.42
C GLY A 157 3.71 -7.38 15.08
N SER A 158 2.92 -6.63 14.31
CA SER A 158 1.71 -5.92 14.69
C SER A 158 0.49 -6.42 13.88
N ALA A 159 0.43 -7.73 13.60
CA ALA A 159 -0.57 -8.35 12.72
C ALA A 159 -2.02 -7.98 13.10
N ASP A 160 -2.38 -8.05 14.39
CA ASP A 160 -3.73 -7.69 14.84
C ASP A 160 -4.13 -6.26 14.47
N THR A 161 -3.18 -5.31 14.51
CA THR A 161 -3.42 -3.91 14.13
C THR A 161 -3.56 -3.79 12.62
N GLY A 162 -2.68 -4.43 11.84
CA GLY A 162 -2.74 -4.46 10.38
C GLY A 162 -4.05 -5.07 9.87
N ASP A 163 -4.44 -6.23 10.41
CA ASP A 163 -5.68 -6.93 10.07
C ASP A 163 -6.93 -6.10 10.44
N THR A 164 -6.89 -5.39 11.57
CA THR A 164 -7.99 -4.50 11.97
C THR A 164 -8.11 -3.32 11.02
N ALA A 165 -7.01 -2.64 10.69
CA ALA A 165 -7.01 -1.52 9.75
C ALA A 165 -7.47 -1.95 8.35
N ALA A 166 -7.06 -3.12 7.88
CA ALA A 166 -7.48 -3.69 6.61
C ALA A 166 -8.99 -3.98 6.57
N ARG A 167 -9.52 -4.57 7.65
CA ARG A 167 -10.96 -4.84 7.79
C ARG A 167 -11.78 -3.56 7.79
N GLU A 168 -11.40 -2.56 8.58
CA GLU A 168 -12.08 -1.26 8.66
C GLU A 168 -12.08 -0.54 7.30
N LEU A 169 -10.99 -0.64 6.54
CA LEU A 169 -10.91 -0.11 5.18
C LEU A 169 -11.94 -0.81 4.28
N ARG A 170 -11.95 -2.15 4.26
CA ARG A 170 -12.89 -2.94 3.43
C ARG A 170 -14.34 -2.64 3.78
N GLU A 171 -14.69 -2.59 5.06
CA GLU A 171 -16.04 -2.25 5.54
C GLU A 171 -16.46 -0.84 5.11
N SER A 172 -15.56 0.14 5.21
CA SER A 172 -15.82 1.51 4.78
C SER A 172 -16.04 1.63 3.29
N VAL A 173 -15.25 0.91 2.49
CA VAL A 173 -15.39 0.89 1.02
C VAL A 173 -16.69 0.19 0.62
N ALA A 174 -17.03 -0.93 1.25
CA ALA A 174 -18.29 -1.64 1.00
C ALA A 174 -19.52 -0.76 1.31
N ALA A 175 -19.52 -0.07 2.45
CA ALA A 175 -20.59 0.84 2.84
C ALA A 175 -20.77 2.02 1.84
N LEU A 176 -19.67 2.54 1.29
CA LEU A 176 -19.72 3.54 0.23
C LEU A 176 -20.32 2.95 -1.06
N GLY A 177 -19.86 1.76 -1.47
CA GLY A 177 -20.40 1.07 -2.65
C GLY A 177 -21.90 0.81 -2.56
N GLU A 178 -22.37 0.32 -1.39
CA GLU A 178 -23.80 0.10 -1.14
C GLU A 178 -24.61 1.40 -1.20
N ARG A 179 -24.10 2.48 -0.62
CA ARG A 179 -24.76 3.78 -0.60
C ARG A 179 -24.97 4.37 -1.99
N TYR A 180 -24.01 4.15 -2.89
CA TYR A 180 -24.00 4.80 -4.22
C TYR A 180 -24.28 3.84 -5.39
N VAL A 181 -24.72 2.60 -5.11
CA VAL A 181 -24.96 1.56 -6.13
C VAL A 181 -25.92 2.03 -7.24
N ASP A 182 -26.97 2.79 -6.89
CA ASP A 182 -27.98 3.32 -7.82
C ASP A 182 -27.78 4.82 -8.15
N ALA A 183 -26.62 5.38 -7.80
CA ALA A 183 -26.35 6.79 -8.04
C ALA A 183 -26.28 7.09 -9.54
N ALA A 184 -26.98 8.14 -9.98
CA ALA A 184 -26.93 8.57 -11.37
C ALA A 184 -25.49 8.92 -11.77
N PRO A 185 -25.00 8.46 -12.94
CA PRO A 185 -23.62 8.70 -13.35
C PRO A 185 -23.34 10.19 -13.53
N VAL A 186 -22.12 10.63 -13.18
CA VAL A 186 -21.64 12.01 -13.34
C VAL A 186 -20.32 11.98 -14.11
N GLU A 187 -20.23 12.71 -15.21
CA GLU A 187 -19.03 12.81 -16.04
C GLU A 187 -17.99 13.72 -15.39
N VAL A 188 -16.82 13.18 -15.10
CA VAL A 188 -15.76 13.83 -14.31
C VAL A 188 -14.47 13.96 -15.10
N PHE A 189 -13.88 15.14 -15.03
CA PHE A 189 -12.47 15.35 -15.30
C PHE A 189 -11.74 15.58 -13.97
N TYR A 190 -10.78 14.70 -13.65
CA TYR A 190 -9.90 14.88 -12.49
C TYR A 190 -8.56 15.44 -12.96
N GLN A 191 -8.20 16.64 -12.52
CA GLN A 191 -6.93 17.28 -12.86
C GLN A 191 -5.90 16.98 -11.75
N VAL A 192 -4.89 16.16 -12.07
CA VAL A 192 -3.81 15.81 -11.13
C VAL A 192 -2.64 16.78 -11.18
N TRP A 193 -2.45 17.45 -12.32
CA TRP A 193 -1.38 18.42 -12.54
C TRP A 193 -1.76 19.49 -13.56
N GLU A 194 -1.17 20.68 -13.47
CA GLU A 194 -1.55 21.81 -14.33
C GLU A 194 -0.61 21.99 -15.53
N GLN A 195 0.69 21.91 -15.31
CA GLN A 195 1.69 22.18 -16.37
C GLN A 195 2.82 21.15 -16.34
N PRO A 196 2.77 20.15 -17.25
CA PRO A 196 1.75 19.94 -18.27
C PRO A 196 0.40 19.53 -17.68
N LEU A 197 -0.71 19.80 -18.38
CA LEU A 197 -2.03 19.34 -17.94
C LEU A 197 -2.07 17.82 -17.95
N MET A 198 -2.40 17.23 -16.80
CA MET A 198 -2.43 15.78 -16.61
C MET A 198 -3.68 15.35 -15.86
N THR A 199 -4.14 14.15 -16.18
CA THR A 199 -5.23 13.45 -15.51
C THR A 199 -4.80 12.06 -15.06
N VAL A 200 -5.75 11.23 -14.67
CA VAL A 200 -5.57 9.80 -14.35
C VAL A 200 -6.45 8.96 -15.26
N ASN A 201 -6.02 7.75 -15.61
CA ASN A 201 -6.84 6.82 -16.38
C ASN A 201 -7.76 5.97 -15.48
N GLY A 202 -8.52 5.04 -16.07
CA GLY A 202 -9.49 4.19 -15.35
C GLY A 202 -8.87 3.20 -14.36
N GLU A 203 -7.59 2.85 -14.52
CA GLU A 203 -6.90 1.91 -13.63
C GLU A 203 -6.40 2.56 -12.35
N HIS A 204 -6.25 3.88 -12.34
CA HIS A 204 -5.77 4.62 -11.19
C HIS A 204 -6.77 4.56 -10.02
N TRP A 205 -6.27 4.46 -8.77
CA TRP A 205 -7.11 4.39 -7.56
C TRP A 205 -8.09 5.57 -7.41
N ILE A 206 -7.74 6.77 -7.89
CA ILE A 206 -8.64 7.94 -7.90
C ILE A 206 -9.87 7.67 -8.79
N SER A 207 -9.69 7.08 -9.96
CA SER A 207 -10.80 6.71 -10.84
C SER A 207 -11.68 5.63 -10.23
N ARG A 208 -11.09 4.67 -9.52
CA ARG A 208 -11.84 3.67 -8.75
C ARG A 208 -12.62 4.31 -7.60
N ALA A 209 -12.04 5.30 -6.91
CA ALA A 209 -12.72 6.08 -5.89
C ALA A 209 -13.90 6.88 -6.46
N LEU A 210 -13.74 7.53 -7.62
CA LEU A 210 -14.84 8.20 -8.34
C LEU A 210 -15.95 7.21 -8.71
N SER A 211 -15.60 6.04 -9.23
CA SER A 211 -16.57 5.02 -9.66
C SER A 211 -17.43 4.51 -8.50
N LEU A 212 -16.89 4.41 -7.27
CA LEU A 212 -17.68 4.07 -6.08
C LEU A 212 -18.84 5.03 -5.83
N CYS A 213 -18.71 6.29 -6.26
CA CYS A 213 -19.71 7.33 -6.11
C CYS A 213 -20.56 7.55 -7.37
N GLY A 214 -20.46 6.67 -8.39
CA GLY A 214 -21.12 6.85 -9.68
C GLY A 214 -20.44 7.91 -10.56
N GLY A 215 -19.19 8.27 -10.29
CA GLY A 215 -18.39 9.13 -11.17
C GLY A 215 -17.86 8.35 -12.37
N VAL A 216 -17.95 8.95 -13.54
CA VAL A 216 -17.42 8.42 -14.81
C VAL A 216 -16.23 9.28 -15.21
N ASN A 217 -15.02 8.71 -15.13
CA ASN A 217 -13.83 9.40 -15.61
C ASN A 217 -13.84 9.45 -17.13
N LEU A 218 -13.93 10.66 -17.71
CA LEU A 218 -13.98 10.86 -19.16
C LEU A 218 -12.71 10.44 -19.91
N PHE A 219 -11.60 10.26 -19.18
CA PHE A 219 -10.29 9.86 -19.72
C PHE A 219 -9.85 8.49 -19.22
N ALA A 220 -10.82 7.63 -18.88
CA ALA A 220 -10.56 6.30 -18.35
C ALA A 220 -9.81 5.40 -19.35
N ASP A 221 -10.00 5.57 -20.65
CA ASP A 221 -9.43 4.74 -21.71
C ASP A 221 -8.04 5.20 -22.17
N GLU A 222 -7.48 6.26 -21.58
CA GLU A 222 -6.13 6.68 -21.89
C GLU A 222 -5.09 5.64 -21.46
N ALA A 223 -4.10 5.36 -22.33
CA ALA A 223 -3.15 4.27 -22.11
C ALA A 223 -2.21 4.47 -20.90
N PRO A 224 -1.58 5.64 -20.67
CA PRO A 224 -0.76 5.86 -19.47
C PRO A 224 -1.63 5.97 -18.21
N LEU A 225 -1.14 5.48 -17.06
CA LEU A 225 -1.81 5.62 -15.77
C LEU A 225 -2.10 7.10 -15.42
N VAL A 226 -1.15 7.99 -15.78
CA VAL A 226 -1.24 9.45 -15.60
C VAL A 226 -0.96 10.13 -16.95
N PRO A 227 -1.98 10.22 -17.84
CA PRO A 227 -1.82 10.76 -19.18
C PRO A 227 -1.72 12.29 -19.18
N ARG A 228 -0.96 12.82 -20.16
CA ARG A 228 -0.95 14.25 -20.50
C ARG A 228 -2.08 14.54 -21.47
N LEU A 229 -2.78 15.64 -21.25
CA LEU A 229 -3.88 16.09 -22.09
C LEU A 229 -3.60 17.46 -22.68
N SER A 230 -4.25 17.76 -23.80
CA SER A 230 -4.43 19.14 -24.24
C SER A 230 -5.66 19.74 -23.55
N ARG A 231 -5.68 21.06 -23.43
CA ARG A 231 -6.85 21.76 -22.90
C ARG A 231 -8.07 21.60 -23.83
N GLU A 232 -7.83 21.55 -25.14
CA GLU A 232 -8.84 21.32 -26.16
C GLU A 232 -9.52 19.96 -26.01
N ALA A 233 -8.80 18.92 -25.60
CA ALA A 233 -9.39 17.60 -25.32
C ALA A 233 -10.38 17.66 -24.17
N VAL A 234 -10.05 18.37 -23.10
CA VAL A 234 -10.97 18.56 -21.96
C VAL A 234 -12.18 19.41 -22.36
N LEU A 235 -11.97 20.47 -23.14
CA LEU A 235 -13.07 21.31 -23.66
C LEU A 235 -14.02 20.52 -24.58
N ALA A 236 -13.48 19.63 -25.42
CA ALA A 236 -14.26 18.78 -26.31
C ALA A 236 -15.04 17.67 -25.56
N ALA A 237 -14.49 17.19 -24.43
CA ALA A 237 -15.15 16.21 -23.58
C ALA A 237 -16.28 16.81 -22.74
N ASP A 238 -16.26 18.13 -22.49
CA ASP A 238 -17.25 18.92 -21.76
C ASP A 238 -17.73 18.28 -20.44
N PRO A 239 -16.85 18.05 -19.47
CA PRO A 239 -17.19 17.38 -18.22
C PRO A 239 -18.29 18.09 -17.44
N GLU A 240 -19.14 17.32 -16.75
CA GLU A 240 -20.13 17.87 -15.82
C GLU A 240 -19.48 18.40 -14.54
N VAL A 241 -18.33 17.82 -14.17
CA VAL A 241 -17.58 18.14 -12.95
C VAL A 241 -16.08 18.20 -13.25
N ILE A 242 -15.43 19.22 -12.74
CA ILE A 242 -13.96 19.30 -12.70
C ILE A 242 -13.51 19.25 -11.24
N ILE A 243 -12.63 18.29 -10.92
CA ILE A 243 -12.05 18.17 -9.59
C ILE A 243 -10.53 18.31 -9.70
N THR A 244 -9.91 19.07 -8.79
CA THR A 244 -8.46 19.18 -8.71
C THR A 244 -7.97 19.01 -7.28
N GLY A 245 -6.82 18.35 -7.10
CA GLY A 245 -6.12 18.22 -5.83
C GLY A 245 -5.11 19.33 -5.56
N GLY A 246 -4.71 20.08 -6.57
CA GLY A 246 -3.64 21.10 -6.41
C GLY A 246 -2.29 20.51 -5.96
N MET A 247 -1.37 21.40 -5.55
CA MET A 247 -0.05 21.08 -5.04
C MET A 247 0.03 21.32 -3.52
N GLY A 248 -0.25 20.31 -2.71
CA GLY A 248 0.09 20.27 -1.28
C GLY A 248 -0.50 21.34 -0.36
N LYS A 249 -1.26 22.30 -0.86
CA LYS A 249 -2.06 23.29 -0.12
C LYS A 249 -3.40 23.44 -0.82
N ALA A 250 -4.41 23.90 -0.07
CA ALA A 250 -5.72 24.24 -0.59
C ALA A 250 -5.61 25.38 -1.62
N ASP A 251 -5.13 25.06 -2.81
CA ASP A 251 -4.92 25.99 -3.90
C ASP A 251 -5.93 25.69 -5.02
N SER A 252 -6.98 26.45 -5.04
CA SER A 252 -8.04 26.37 -6.06
C SER A 252 -7.67 27.13 -7.36
N THR A 253 -6.47 27.68 -7.47
CA THR A 253 -6.07 28.52 -8.63
C THR A 253 -6.16 27.77 -9.95
N TRP A 254 -5.97 26.44 -9.95
CA TRP A 254 -6.14 25.62 -11.14
C TRP A 254 -7.58 25.63 -11.65
N LEU A 255 -8.57 25.75 -10.75
CA LEU A 255 -10.00 25.83 -11.12
C LEU A 255 -10.31 27.18 -11.78
N ASP A 256 -9.66 28.27 -11.38
CA ASP A 256 -9.88 29.58 -11.97
C ASP A 256 -9.47 29.61 -13.46
N ALA A 257 -8.50 28.79 -13.86
CA ALA A 257 -8.15 28.64 -15.27
C ALA A 257 -9.29 28.07 -16.12
N TRP A 258 -10.19 27.26 -15.55
CA TRP A 258 -11.35 26.71 -16.25
C TRP A 258 -12.51 27.71 -16.32
N ARG A 259 -12.64 28.64 -15.37
CA ARG A 259 -13.68 29.69 -15.38
C ARG A 259 -13.61 30.62 -16.60
N GLN A 260 -12.48 30.59 -17.34
CA GLN A 260 -12.32 31.33 -18.59
C GLN A 260 -13.16 30.74 -19.73
N TRP A 261 -13.76 29.57 -19.55
CA TRP A 261 -14.57 28.86 -20.53
C TRP A 261 -16.03 28.78 -20.06
N PRO A 262 -16.78 29.91 -20.11
CA PRO A 262 -18.10 30.01 -19.51
C PRO A 262 -19.18 29.13 -20.18
N GLN A 263 -18.87 28.51 -21.33
CA GLN A 263 -19.74 27.57 -22.02
C GLN A 263 -19.63 26.12 -21.54
N MET A 264 -18.55 25.78 -20.78
CA MET A 264 -18.38 24.41 -20.27
C MET A 264 -19.46 24.05 -19.26
N THR A 265 -19.99 22.86 -19.35
CA THR A 265 -21.05 22.35 -18.45
C THR A 265 -20.64 22.48 -16.98
N ALA A 266 -19.42 22.08 -16.60
CA ALA A 266 -18.90 22.23 -15.23
C ALA A 266 -18.87 23.70 -14.76
N VAL A 267 -18.55 24.64 -15.65
CA VAL A 267 -18.49 26.08 -15.31
C VAL A 267 -19.90 26.67 -15.21
N VAL A 268 -20.81 26.36 -16.16
CA VAL A 268 -22.19 26.80 -16.15
C VAL A 268 -22.89 26.39 -14.86
N ARG A 269 -22.65 25.16 -14.40
CA ARG A 269 -23.30 24.59 -13.22
C ARG A 269 -22.52 24.85 -11.92
N ASP A 270 -21.40 25.58 -11.98
CA ASP A 270 -20.47 25.82 -10.85
C ASP A 270 -20.01 24.51 -10.16
N ASN A 271 -19.76 23.47 -10.96
CA ASN A 271 -19.27 22.18 -10.52
C ASN A 271 -17.74 22.09 -10.62
N LEU A 272 -17.06 23.04 -10.00
CA LEU A 272 -15.60 23.12 -9.93
C LEU A 272 -15.19 22.89 -8.48
N TYR A 273 -14.57 21.75 -8.17
CA TYR A 273 -14.28 21.34 -6.81
C TYR A 273 -12.79 21.16 -6.57
N PHE A 274 -12.35 21.58 -5.41
CA PHE A 274 -11.03 21.25 -4.86
C PHE A 274 -11.15 20.08 -3.88
N ILE A 275 -10.20 19.18 -3.92
CA ILE A 275 -10.04 18.12 -2.92
C ILE A 275 -8.63 18.14 -2.37
N ASN A 276 -8.47 17.90 -1.06
CA ASN A 276 -7.14 17.79 -0.45
C ASN A 276 -6.34 16.65 -1.09
N PRO A 277 -5.19 16.95 -1.75
CA PRO A 277 -4.37 15.94 -2.43
C PRO A 277 -3.86 14.85 -1.49
N ASP A 278 -3.59 15.15 -0.21
CA ASP A 278 -3.13 14.16 0.75
C ASP A 278 -4.14 13.04 1.02
N LEU A 279 -5.44 13.28 0.73
CA LEU A 279 -6.50 12.29 0.90
C LEU A 279 -6.70 11.40 -0.33
N VAL A 280 -6.28 11.85 -1.53
CA VAL A 280 -6.60 11.13 -2.77
C VAL A 280 -5.38 10.79 -3.62
N GLN A 281 -4.26 11.49 -3.46
CA GLN A 281 -3.04 11.23 -4.24
C GLN A 281 -2.08 10.25 -3.56
N ARG A 282 -2.42 9.77 -2.37
CA ARG A 282 -1.70 8.72 -1.64
C ARG A 282 -2.60 7.50 -1.51
N ALA A 283 -2.11 6.33 -1.96
CA ALA A 283 -2.82 5.06 -1.79
C ALA A 283 -2.68 4.58 -0.33
N THR A 284 -3.48 5.14 0.57
CA THR A 284 -3.45 4.90 2.02
C THR A 284 -4.88 4.74 2.55
N PRO A 285 -5.11 4.30 3.81
CA PRO A 285 -6.44 4.25 4.39
C PRO A 285 -7.22 5.57 4.34
N ARG A 286 -6.52 6.73 4.34
CA ARG A 286 -7.16 8.04 4.21
C ARG A 286 -7.85 8.27 2.86
N LEU A 287 -7.57 7.43 1.86
CA LEU A 287 -8.28 7.46 0.59
C LEU A 287 -9.79 7.27 0.77
N VAL A 288 -10.26 6.59 1.81
CA VAL A 288 -11.69 6.47 2.14
C VAL A 288 -12.30 7.83 2.48
N GLU A 289 -11.58 8.67 3.26
CA GLU A 289 -12.03 10.03 3.57
C GLU A 289 -12.08 10.89 2.30
N GLY A 290 -11.02 10.81 1.48
CA GLY A 290 -11.00 11.45 0.17
C GLY A 290 -12.16 10.99 -0.72
N THR A 291 -12.48 9.69 -0.72
CA THR A 291 -13.61 9.13 -1.49
C THR A 291 -14.95 9.69 -1.00
N ARG A 292 -15.17 9.82 0.31
CA ARG A 292 -16.40 10.46 0.83
C ARG A 292 -16.54 11.89 0.32
N THR A 293 -15.46 12.67 0.34
CA THR A 293 -15.46 14.03 -0.22
C THR A 293 -15.75 14.04 -1.72
N LEU A 294 -15.17 13.11 -2.49
CA LEU A 294 -15.51 12.95 -3.92
C LEU A 294 -17.01 12.65 -4.10
N CYS A 295 -17.57 11.73 -3.31
CA CYS A 295 -19.00 11.41 -3.35
C CYS A 295 -19.87 12.64 -3.07
N GLU A 296 -19.54 13.44 -2.06
CA GLU A 296 -20.26 14.68 -1.72
C GLU A 296 -20.22 15.70 -2.87
N HIS A 297 -19.10 15.83 -3.56
CA HIS A 297 -18.99 16.70 -4.74
C HIS A 297 -19.88 16.21 -5.89
N LEU A 298 -19.94 14.88 -6.12
CA LEU A 298 -20.80 14.31 -7.15
C LEU A 298 -22.27 14.42 -6.78
N ASP A 299 -22.66 14.30 -5.52
CA ASP A 299 -24.03 14.53 -5.05
C ASP A 299 -24.44 15.99 -5.30
N ALA A 300 -23.59 16.95 -4.92
CA ALA A 300 -23.84 18.36 -5.21
C ALA A 300 -23.97 18.66 -6.72
N ALA A 301 -23.21 17.96 -7.56
CA ALA A 301 -23.32 18.10 -9.01
C ALA A 301 -24.64 17.50 -9.56
N ARG A 302 -25.14 16.39 -8.99
CA ARG A 302 -26.44 15.81 -9.33
C ARG A 302 -27.59 16.76 -9.02
N GLU A 303 -27.51 17.46 -7.89
CA GLU A 303 -28.51 18.44 -7.45
C GLU A 303 -28.58 19.68 -8.38
N ARG A 304 -27.50 19.97 -9.13
CA ARG A 304 -27.41 21.14 -10.05
C ARG A 304 -27.72 20.80 -11.51
N ARG A 305 -28.18 19.61 -11.80
CA ARG A 305 -28.66 19.20 -13.15
C ARG A 305 -30.06 19.78 -13.47
#